data_d847cfeedcc8063d78168325d4fe3840
#
_entry.id   d847cfeedcc8063d78168325d4fe3840
#
_cell.length_a   1.000
_cell.length_b   1.000
_cell.length_c   1.000
_cell.angle_alpha   90.00
_cell.angle_beta   90.00
_cell.angle_gamma   90.00
#
_symmetry.space_group_name_H-M   'P 1'
#
loop_
_entity.id
_entity.type
_entity.pdbx_description
1 polymer ?
#
loop_
_entity_poly.entity_id
_entity_poly.type
_entity_poly.pdbx_seq_one_letter_code
_entity_poly.pdbx_strand_id
1 'polypeptide(L)'
;MQNPIPATFLRGGTSKGIFIHRDNLPIDRSEWARIFLGIMGSPDQEHGRQLNGMGGGISSLSKICVVAPASPEQQSQGIEVEYTFVQVGVRDSSIDYSGNCGNLSSMIGVWAGDEGICAPPPPDATRHTVRSFNTNTQKIIDTTFPVVDSVAALNLPEASIAGVPGKASTIVMDEMRTLHVSYVDATNPTIFVGSTQLSEFLSFDEYVAGSSSAAATRVSDVLELIRQRGAEKMGLDPSAQAQPKIAILSAPDKADMAQGVDVVVHALSMGVMHRAVPMTVGLCLGVAANVHGTLGWEIVQQAREATGKPLGEEMVRIKHPSGLVDVGAEFFEDGTAKSAKVVRTGRRLMKGVVWW
;
A
#
# COMPACT_ATOMS: atom_id res chain seq x y z
N MET A 1 -14.24 -6.59 30.26
CA MET A 1 -13.27 -6.10 29.27
C MET A 1 -13.07 -4.61 29.47
N GLN A 2 -11.84 -4.11 29.31
CA GLN A 2 -11.56 -2.68 29.52
C GLN A 2 -12.18 -1.84 28.38
N ASN A 3 -12.95 -0.83 28.72
CA ASN A 3 -13.44 0.21 27.81
C ASN A 3 -13.44 1.54 28.57
N PRO A 4 -12.63 2.53 28.20
CA PRO A 4 -11.82 2.59 26.98
C PRO A 4 -10.51 1.79 27.04
N ILE A 5 -9.88 1.58 25.87
CA ILE A 5 -8.55 0.95 25.73
C ILE A 5 -7.49 1.95 25.27
N PRO A 6 -6.23 1.82 25.73
CA PRO A 6 -5.13 2.64 25.24
C PRO A 6 -4.93 2.50 23.74
N ALA A 7 -4.74 3.61 23.05
CA ALA A 7 -4.56 3.63 21.59
C ALA A 7 -3.83 4.89 21.13
N THR A 8 -3.20 4.79 19.95
CA THR A 8 -2.56 5.92 19.27
C THR A 8 -3.15 6.08 17.87
N PHE A 9 -3.49 7.29 17.46
CA PHE A 9 -3.98 7.59 16.13
C PHE A 9 -2.86 8.20 15.30
N LEU A 10 -2.46 7.51 14.25
CA LEU A 10 -1.34 7.89 13.40
C LEU A 10 -1.77 8.06 11.94
N ARG A 11 -1.02 8.91 11.22
CA ARG A 11 -1.04 9.01 9.77
C ARG A 11 0.29 8.50 9.20
N GLY A 12 0.22 7.55 8.31
CA GLY A 12 1.32 7.15 7.43
C GLY A 12 0.91 7.40 5.99
N GLY A 13 1.71 8.16 5.24
CA GLY A 13 1.36 8.54 3.87
C GLY A 13 -0.06 9.10 3.76
N THR A 14 -0.89 8.47 2.93
CA THR A 14 -2.29 8.86 2.68
C THR A 14 -3.31 8.08 3.53
N SER A 15 -2.87 7.26 4.48
CA SER A 15 -3.74 6.51 5.37
C SER A 15 -3.65 6.99 6.81
N LYS A 16 -4.76 6.86 7.55
CA LYS A 16 -4.80 7.02 9.00
C LYS A 16 -5.33 5.75 9.64
N GLY A 17 -4.84 5.43 10.84
CA GLY A 17 -5.28 4.26 11.56
C GLY A 17 -5.03 4.34 13.06
N ILE A 18 -5.77 3.52 13.79
CA ILE A 18 -5.62 3.33 15.23
C ILE A 18 -4.59 2.23 15.46
N PHE A 19 -3.59 2.50 16.31
CA PHE A 19 -2.58 1.56 16.74
C PHE A 19 -2.87 1.13 18.16
N ILE A 20 -2.91 -0.18 18.39
CA ILE A 20 -3.28 -0.79 19.67
C ILE A 20 -2.23 -1.84 20.02
N HIS A 21 -1.75 -1.82 21.28
CA HIS A 21 -0.94 -2.93 21.80
C HIS A 21 -1.81 -4.18 21.93
N ARG A 22 -1.33 -5.32 21.45
CA ARG A 22 -2.09 -6.58 21.48
C ARG A 22 -2.61 -6.94 22.88
N ASP A 23 -1.84 -6.65 23.92
CA ASP A 23 -2.21 -6.97 25.30
C ASP A 23 -3.39 -6.16 25.84
N ASN A 24 -3.78 -5.07 25.12
CA ASN A 24 -4.99 -4.32 25.41
C ASN A 24 -6.26 -4.94 24.78
N LEU A 25 -6.11 -6.02 24.03
CA LEU A 25 -7.20 -6.75 23.37
C LEU A 25 -7.44 -8.10 24.04
N PRO A 26 -8.64 -8.68 23.93
CA PRO A 26 -8.90 -10.03 24.39
C PRO A 26 -7.95 -11.04 23.77
N ILE A 27 -7.62 -12.09 24.53
CA ILE A 27 -6.86 -13.23 24.02
C ILE A 27 -7.63 -13.93 22.90
N ASP A 28 -8.95 -14.06 23.06
CA ASP A 28 -9.83 -14.58 22.01
C ASP A 28 -10.02 -13.57 20.89
N ARG A 29 -9.42 -13.86 19.74
CA ARG A 29 -9.51 -13.01 18.56
C ARG A 29 -10.93 -12.88 17.99
N SER A 30 -11.83 -13.79 18.30
CA SER A 30 -13.23 -13.71 17.86
C SER A 30 -13.94 -12.48 18.42
N GLU A 31 -13.49 -11.95 19.55
CA GLU A 31 -14.02 -10.74 20.17
C GLU A 31 -13.50 -9.44 19.53
N TRP A 32 -12.44 -9.50 18.74
CA TRP A 32 -11.80 -8.31 18.18
C TRP A 32 -12.70 -7.56 17.19
N ALA A 33 -13.48 -8.30 16.39
CA ALA A 33 -14.36 -7.70 15.38
C ALA A 33 -15.31 -6.66 15.99
N ARG A 34 -15.95 -6.97 17.12
CA ARG A 34 -16.85 -6.05 17.81
C ARG A 34 -16.14 -4.79 18.29
N ILE A 35 -14.91 -4.95 18.81
CA ILE A 35 -14.10 -3.82 19.30
C ILE A 35 -13.72 -2.93 18.12
N PHE A 36 -13.23 -3.50 17.02
CA PHE A 36 -12.78 -2.74 15.87
C PHE A 36 -13.91 -2.02 15.15
N LEU A 37 -15.07 -2.67 15.04
CA LEU A 37 -16.28 -2.03 14.52
C LEU A 37 -16.71 -0.85 15.39
N GLY A 38 -16.73 -1.02 16.72
CA GLY A 38 -17.05 0.05 17.66
C GLY A 38 -16.08 1.22 17.56
N ILE A 39 -14.75 0.95 17.58
CA ILE A 39 -13.72 1.99 17.41
C ILE A 39 -13.94 2.78 16.12
N MET A 40 -14.24 2.11 15.00
CA MET A 40 -14.40 2.77 13.69
C MET A 40 -15.76 3.42 13.50
N GLY A 41 -16.77 3.09 14.30
CA GLY A 41 -18.17 3.53 14.09
C GLY A 41 -18.80 2.80 12.90
N SER A 42 -18.52 1.51 12.76
CA SER A 42 -19.04 0.65 11.68
C SER A 42 -20.03 -0.38 12.24
N PRO A 43 -20.99 -0.83 11.42
CA PRO A 43 -21.31 -0.35 10.08
C PRO A 43 -22.06 0.99 10.09
N ASP A 44 -21.77 1.86 9.12
CA ASP A 44 -22.57 3.04 8.83
C ASP A 44 -23.20 2.87 7.43
N GLN A 45 -24.30 2.11 7.38
CA GLN A 45 -24.97 1.71 6.14
C GLN A 45 -25.59 2.90 5.41
N GLU A 46 -26.18 3.83 6.15
CA GLU A 46 -26.96 4.93 5.58
C GLU A 46 -26.04 6.02 5.02
N HIS A 47 -25.12 6.53 5.83
CA HIS A 47 -24.32 7.70 5.46
C HIS A 47 -22.89 7.36 5.02
N GLY A 48 -22.32 6.24 5.47
CA GLY A 48 -20.96 5.82 5.16
C GLY A 48 -19.90 6.81 5.65
N ARG A 49 -20.15 7.49 6.77
CA ARG A 49 -19.25 8.51 7.36
C ARG A 49 -18.51 8.04 8.59
N GLN A 50 -19.03 6.97 9.24
CA GLN A 50 -18.48 6.46 10.51
C GLN A 50 -18.46 7.52 11.62
N LEU A 51 -19.49 8.36 11.68
CA LEU A 51 -19.57 9.50 12.62
C LEU A 51 -19.55 9.08 14.09
N ASN A 52 -19.96 7.84 14.38
CA ASN A 52 -19.98 7.30 15.75
C ASN A 52 -18.65 6.64 16.15
N GLY A 53 -17.54 6.95 15.45
CA GLY A 53 -16.23 6.39 15.73
C GLY A 53 -15.09 7.17 15.11
N MET A 54 -13.92 6.54 15.07
CA MET A 54 -12.68 7.15 14.58
C MET A 54 -12.47 6.96 13.07
N GLY A 55 -13.33 6.22 12.40
CA GLY A 55 -13.29 6.03 10.95
C GLY A 55 -13.57 7.32 10.19
N GLY A 56 -13.20 7.37 8.92
CA GLY A 56 -13.38 8.56 8.08
C GLY A 56 -14.18 8.29 6.81
N GLY A 57 -15.05 7.27 6.81
CA GLY A 57 -15.98 6.99 5.71
C GLY A 57 -15.33 6.44 4.43
N ILE A 58 -14.05 6.16 4.42
CA ILE A 58 -13.32 5.55 3.30
C ILE A 58 -12.27 4.56 3.80
N SER A 59 -11.89 3.60 2.95
CA SER A 59 -10.98 2.52 3.31
C SER A 59 -9.62 3.01 3.82
N SER A 60 -9.08 4.11 3.30
CA SER A 60 -7.80 4.67 3.74
C SER A 60 -7.83 5.29 5.15
N LEU A 61 -9.01 5.52 5.70
CA LEU A 61 -9.23 6.13 7.01
C LEU A 61 -9.95 5.21 8.00
N SER A 62 -10.14 3.92 7.66
CA SER A 62 -10.89 2.93 8.44
C SER A 62 -10.01 1.71 8.73
N LYS A 63 -8.88 1.95 9.41
CA LYS A 63 -7.80 0.98 9.59
C LYS A 63 -7.34 0.90 11.03
N ILE A 64 -6.95 -0.32 11.43
CA ILE A 64 -6.34 -0.59 12.72
C ILE A 64 -5.05 -1.39 12.52
N CYS A 65 -4.05 -1.14 13.33
CA CYS A 65 -2.86 -1.95 13.46
C CYS A 65 -2.78 -2.47 14.91
N VAL A 66 -2.80 -3.79 15.07
CA VAL A 66 -2.54 -4.45 16.35
C VAL A 66 -1.08 -4.84 16.40
N VAL A 67 -0.34 -4.32 17.35
CA VAL A 67 1.11 -4.46 17.42
C VAL A 67 1.52 -5.14 18.72
N ALA A 68 2.56 -5.97 18.67
CA ALA A 68 3.12 -6.66 19.81
C ALA A 68 4.64 -6.83 19.69
N PRO A 69 5.36 -7.08 20.78
CA PRO A 69 6.72 -7.59 20.68
C PRO A 69 6.77 -8.86 19.84
N ALA A 70 7.85 -9.05 19.11
CA ALA A 70 8.08 -10.28 18.35
C ALA A 70 8.20 -11.49 19.28
N SER A 71 7.81 -12.68 18.80
CA SER A 71 8.01 -13.93 19.55
C SER A 71 9.50 -14.24 19.72
N PRO A 72 9.90 -15.08 20.70
CA PRO A 72 11.29 -15.47 20.88
C PRO A 72 11.92 -16.09 19.61
N GLU A 73 11.12 -16.81 18.82
CA GLU A 73 11.58 -17.38 17.55
C GLU A 73 11.83 -16.28 16.51
N GLN A 74 10.94 -15.31 16.40
CA GLN A 74 11.09 -14.16 15.51
C GLN A 74 12.28 -13.29 15.95
N GLN A 75 12.48 -13.09 17.26
CA GLN A 75 13.62 -12.34 17.80
C GLN A 75 14.96 -13.01 17.45
N SER A 76 15.04 -14.33 17.41
CA SER A 76 16.24 -15.05 16.95
C SER A 76 16.59 -14.77 15.48
N GLN A 77 15.63 -14.29 14.69
CA GLN A 77 15.77 -13.85 13.30
C GLN A 77 15.99 -12.33 13.16
N GLY A 78 16.18 -11.64 14.28
CA GLY A 78 16.37 -10.19 14.33
C GLY A 78 15.08 -9.37 14.15
N ILE A 79 13.90 -9.99 14.27
CA ILE A 79 12.61 -9.29 14.25
C ILE A 79 12.34 -8.76 15.65
N GLU A 80 11.97 -7.48 15.76
CA GLU A 80 11.73 -6.81 17.05
C GLU A 80 10.23 -6.74 17.39
N VAL A 81 9.40 -6.62 16.33
CA VAL A 81 7.96 -6.33 16.45
C VAL A 81 7.16 -7.21 15.49
N GLU A 82 6.00 -7.70 15.92
CA GLU A 82 5.01 -8.24 15.01
C GLU A 82 3.76 -7.33 14.97
N TYR A 83 3.06 -7.32 13.85
CA TYR A 83 1.80 -6.59 13.76
C TYR A 83 0.80 -7.25 12.83
N THR A 84 -0.48 -7.09 13.17
CA THR A 84 -1.62 -7.48 12.34
C THR A 84 -2.31 -6.22 11.82
N PHE A 85 -2.39 -6.08 10.52
CA PHE A 85 -3.17 -5.04 9.88
C PHE A 85 -4.65 -5.45 9.81
N VAL A 86 -5.56 -4.50 10.00
CA VAL A 86 -7.00 -4.73 9.97
C VAL A 86 -7.67 -3.65 9.12
N GLN A 87 -8.31 -4.06 8.05
CA GLN A 87 -9.21 -3.19 7.31
C GLN A 87 -10.62 -3.37 7.82
N VAL A 88 -11.26 -2.27 8.24
CA VAL A 88 -12.64 -2.29 8.71
C VAL A 88 -13.57 -1.80 7.61
N GLY A 89 -14.65 -2.53 7.36
CA GLY A 89 -15.72 -2.13 6.44
C GLY A 89 -16.37 -0.81 6.90
N VAL A 90 -16.80 0.03 5.94
CA VAL A 90 -17.43 1.31 6.26
C VAL A 90 -18.94 1.14 6.40
N ARG A 91 -19.55 0.48 5.41
CA ARG A 91 -21.01 0.30 5.32
C ARG A 91 -21.51 -1.05 5.82
N ASP A 92 -20.61 -1.97 6.01
CA ASP A 92 -20.88 -3.33 6.47
C ASP A 92 -20.01 -3.69 7.68
N SER A 93 -20.29 -4.85 8.28
CA SER A 93 -19.55 -5.36 9.44
C SER A 93 -18.33 -6.19 9.05
N SER A 94 -17.79 -6.02 7.83
CA SER A 94 -16.65 -6.78 7.38
C SER A 94 -15.37 -6.35 8.10
N ILE A 95 -14.57 -7.35 8.48
CA ILE A 95 -13.21 -7.19 8.97
C ILE A 95 -12.29 -8.00 8.07
N ASP A 96 -11.42 -7.31 7.36
CA ASP A 96 -10.51 -7.97 6.40
C ASP A 96 -9.08 -7.99 6.94
N TYR A 97 -8.53 -9.19 7.04
CA TYR A 97 -7.14 -9.48 7.44
C TYR A 97 -6.30 -9.99 6.25
N SER A 98 -6.82 -10.03 5.02
CA SER A 98 -6.16 -10.68 3.88
C SER A 98 -4.95 -9.91 3.35
N GLY A 99 -4.86 -8.61 3.64
CA GLY A 99 -3.84 -7.74 3.07
C GLY A 99 -3.03 -6.97 4.11
N ASN A 100 -2.23 -6.04 3.62
CA ASN A 100 -1.45 -5.09 4.42
C ASN A 100 -1.61 -3.67 3.89
N CYS A 101 -1.38 -2.68 4.73
CA CYS A 101 -1.35 -1.27 4.37
C CYS A 101 0.07 -0.71 4.48
N GLY A 102 0.82 -0.68 3.36
CA GLY A 102 2.19 -0.15 3.36
C GLY A 102 2.31 1.28 3.88
N ASN A 103 1.25 2.10 3.74
CA ASN A 103 1.22 3.44 4.34
C ASN A 103 1.28 3.38 5.87
N LEU A 104 0.53 2.47 6.52
CA LEU A 104 0.59 2.33 7.98
C LEU A 104 1.78 1.48 8.43
N SER A 105 2.28 0.57 7.59
CA SER A 105 3.51 -0.17 7.87
C SER A 105 4.69 0.76 8.14
N SER A 106 4.78 1.90 7.45
CA SER A 106 5.82 2.90 7.67
C SER A 106 5.79 3.53 9.08
N MET A 107 4.71 3.35 9.83
CA MET A 107 4.55 3.88 11.18
C MET A 107 4.71 2.83 12.27
N ILE A 108 4.87 1.55 11.93
CA ILE A 108 5.00 0.46 12.91
C ILE A 108 6.25 0.65 13.77
N GLY A 109 7.43 0.85 13.14
CA GLY A 109 8.67 1.05 13.87
C GLY A 109 8.67 2.31 14.71
N VAL A 110 8.09 3.41 14.20
CA VAL A 110 7.94 4.66 14.96
C VAL A 110 7.08 4.43 16.21
N TRP A 111 5.92 3.79 16.05
CA TRP A 111 5.02 3.52 17.16
C TRP A 111 5.63 2.55 18.18
N ALA A 112 6.33 1.52 17.70
CA ALA A 112 7.01 0.56 18.57
C ALA A 112 8.11 1.23 19.43
N GLY A 113 8.85 2.18 18.86
CA GLY A 113 9.80 3.00 19.59
C GLY A 113 9.12 3.91 20.63
N ASP A 114 8.00 4.55 20.25
CA ASP A 114 7.22 5.42 21.15
C ASP A 114 6.61 4.66 22.34
N GLU A 115 6.29 3.39 22.15
CA GLU A 115 5.73 2.51 23.21
C GLU A 115 6.81 1.68 23.93
N GLY A 116 8.08 1.81 23.56
CA GLY A 116 9.19 1.07 24.17
C GLY A 116 9.16 -0.44 23.92
N ILE A 117 8.55 -0.87 22.81
CA ILE A 117 8.44 -2.29 22.43
C ILE A 117 9.73 -2.79 21.79
N CYS A 118 10.41 -1.95 21.00
CA CYS A 118 11.69 -2.25 20.37
C CYS A 118 12.85 -1.58 21.10
N ALA A 119 14.08 -2.00 20.77
CA ALA A 119 15.29 -1.39 21.33
C ALA A 119 15.34 0.10 20.97
N PRO A 120 15.79 0.98 21.89
CA PRO A 120 16.00 2.38 21.57
C PRO A 120 17.14 2.55 20.56
N PRO A 121 17.10 3.59 19.72
CA PRO A 121 18.24 3.88 18.85
C PRO A 121 19.50 4.19 19.66
N PRO A 122 20.71 3.89 19.13
CA PRO A 122 21.96 4.32 19.74
C PRO A 122 21.97 5.83 19.99
N PRO A 123 22.64 6.34 21.06
CA PRO A 123 22.59 7.74 21.46
C PRO A 123 22.96 8.73 20.34
N ASP A 124 23.91 8.38 19.49
CA ASP A 124 24.42 9.23 18.40
C ASP A 124 23.78 8.90 17.02
N ALA A 125 22.79 8.03 17.00
CA ALA A 125 22.13 7.64 15.74
C ALA A 125 21.29 8.79 15.19
N THR A 126 21.46 9.09 13.92
CA THR A 126 20.58 10.01 13.17
C THR A 126 19.42 9.30 12.49
N ARG A 127 19.46 7.97 12.43
CA ARG A 127 18.45 7.09 11.85
C ARG A 127 18.32 5.83 12.70
N HIS A 128 17.11 5.28 12.73
CA HIS A 128 16.81 4.02 13.39
C HIS A 128 16.03 3.12 12.45
N THR A 129 16.36 1.84 12.44
CA THR A 129 15.65 0.82 11.66
C THR A 129 15.04 -0.18 12.62
N VAL A 130 13.73 -0.38 12.50
CA VAL A 130 12.99 -1.39 13.24
C VAL A 130 12.51 -2.46 12.26
N ARG A 131 12.85 -3.71 12.55
CA ARG A 131 12.42 -4.87 11.77
C ARG A 131 11.14 -5.45 12.33
N SER A 132 10.08 -5.41 11.53
CA SER A 132 8.76 -5.90 11.90
C SER A 132 8.31 -7.08 11.03
N PHE A 133 7.48 -7.96 11.61
CA PHE A 133 6.82 -9.06 10.90
C PHE A 133 5.34 -8.76 10.73
N ASN A 134 4.87 -8.73 9.49
CA ASN A 134 3.45 -8.60 9.20
C ASN A 134 2.78 -9.96 9.21
N THR A 135 1.85 -10.18 10.15
CA THR A 135 1.19 -11.48 10.34
C THR A 135 0.18 -11.81 9.25
N ASN A 136 -0.32 -10.82 8.51
CA ASN A 136 -1.28 -11.04 7.42
C ASN A 136 -0.59 -11.63 6.19
N THR A 137 0.52 -11.03 5.77
CA THR A 137 1.22 -11.38 4.53
C THR A 137 2.43 -12.27 4.75
N GLN A 138 2.80 -12.55 6.02
CA GLN A 138 3.99 -13.33 6.39
C GLN A 138 5.29 -12.72 5.84
N LYS A 139 5.37 -11.38 5.81
CA LYS A 139 6.51 -10.64 5.28
C LYS A 139 7.24 -9.87 6.38
N ILE A 140 8.56 -9.82 6.25
CA ILE A 140 9.40 -8.93 7.06
C ILE A 140 9.40 -7.55 6.41
N ILE A 141 9.27 -6.50 7.24
CA ILE A 141 9.25 -5.11 6.80
C ILE A 141 10.21 -4.32 7.70
N ASP A 142 11.26 -3.79 7.09
CA ASP A 142 12.19 -2.89 7.75
C ASP A 142 11.70 -1.46 7.58
N THR A 143 11.49 -0.76 8.69
CA THR A 143 11.10 0.65 8.70
C THR A 143 12.26 1.47 9.21
N THR A 144 12.87 2.29 8.33
CA THR A 144 13.94 3.21 8.69
C THR A 144 13.40 4.63 8.76
N PHE A 145 13.63 5.31 9.86
CA PHE A 145 13.20 6.68 10.09
C PHE A 145 14.29 7.51 10.76
N PRO A 146 14.32 8.85 10.52
CA PRO A 146 15.25 9.73 11.19
C PRO A 146 14.91 9.84 12.68
N VAL A 147 15.95 10.02 13.51
CA VAL A 147 15.83 10.22 14.95
C VAL A 147 16.62 11.45 15.39
N VAL A 148 16.08 12.15 16.37
CA VAL A 148 16.71 13.28 17.07
C VAL A 148 16.49 13.05 18.57
N ASP A 149 17.54 13.10 19.34
CA ASP A 149 17.49 12.82 20.79
C ASP A 149 16.80 11.49 21.12
N SER A 150 17.11 10.45 20.34
CA SER A 150 16.52 9.11 20.43
C SER A 150 15.01 9.05 20.18
N VAL A 151 14.39 10.07 19.62
CA VAL A 151 12.97 10.14 19.27
C VAL A 151 12.79 10.23 17.76
N ALA A 152 11.83 9.51 17.20
CA ALA A 152 11.53 9.57 15.77
C ALA A 152 11.12 10.97 15.31
N ALA A 153 11.89 11.54 14.37
CA ALA A 153 11.70 12.88 13.81
C ALA A 153 10.79 12.82 12.57
N LEU A 154 9.46 12.90 12.76
CA LEU A 154 8.48 12.73 11.68
C LEU A 154 8.29 13.95 10.77
N ASN A 155 9.04 15.02 10.99
CA ASN A 155 9.01 16.21 10.14
C ASN A 155 9.97 16.14 8.95
N LEU A 156 10.74 15.05 8.83
CA LEU A 156 11.69 14.77 7.76
C LEU A 156 11.17 13.65 6.85
N PRO A 157 11.46 13.65 5.53
CA PRO A 157 10.66 12.89 4.53
C PRO A 157 11.17 11.48 4.18
N GLU A 158 11.81 10.68 5.07
CA GLU A 158 12.42 9.42 4.65
C GLU A 158 11.97 8.16 5.43
N ALA A 159 11.52 7.10 4.69
CA ALA A 159 11.26 5.75 5.19
C ALA A 159 11.53 4.67 4.11
N SER A 160 11.95 3.45 4.50
CA SER A 160 12.35 2.36 3.57
C SER A 160 11.64 1.04 3.89
N ILE A 161 11.20 0.24 2.88
CA ILE A 161 10.43 -1.01 3.06
C ILE A 161 10.89 -2.13 2.08
N ALA A 162 10.89 -3.41 2.48
CA ALA A 162 11.42 -4.57 1.72
C ALA A 162 10.37 -5.58 1.20
N GLY A 163 10.58 -6.28 0.06
CA GLY A 163 9.65 -7.26 -0.55
C GLY A 163 10.15 -8.04 -1.79
N VAL A 164 9.37 -8.97 -2.41
CA VAL A 164 9.76 -10.03 -3.37
C VAL A 164 9.04 -9.93 -4.74
N PRO A 165 9.64 -10.34 -5.91
CA PRO A 165 9.15 -10.05 -7.28
C PRO A 165 8.33 -11.14 -8.00
N GLY A 166 7.69 -10.77 -9.14
CA GLY A 166 6.94 -11.64 -10.08
C GLY A 166 7.13 -11.30 -11.58
N LYS A 167 6.60 -12.10 -12.52
CA LYS A 167 6.88 -12.07 -13.98
C LYS A 167 5.75 -11.48 -14.83
N ALA A 168 6.08 -11.02 -16.08
CA ALA A 168 5.13 -10.47 -17.06
C ALA A 168 4.36 -11.53 -17.86
N SER A 169 3.14 -11.24 -18.35
CA SER A 169 2.25 -12.12 -19.09
C SER A 169 1.18 -11.37 -19.91
N THR A 170 0.34 -12.09 -20.69
CA THR A 170 -0.69 -11.53 -21.57
C THR A 170 -2.09 -11.98 -21.15
N ILE A 171 -3.08 -11.08 -21.17
CA ILE A 171 -4.50 -11.39 -20.97
C ILE A 171 -5.25 -11.36 -22.32
N VAL A 172 -6.01 -12.42 -22.62
CA VAL A 172 -6.95 -12.44 -23.73
C VAL A 172 -8.31 -11.96 -23.21
N MET A 173 -8.82 -10.87 -23.78
CA MET A 173 -10.10 -10.26 -23.38
C MET A 173 -11.30 -10.90 -24.07
N ASP A 174 -11.15 -11.18 -25.37
CA ASP A 174 -12.07 -11.94 -26.23
C ASP A 174 -11.27 -12.54 -27.39
N GLU A 175 -11.91 -13.29 -28.29
CA GLU A 175 -11.24 -13.96 -29.42
C GLU A 175 -10.50 -13.01 -30.36
N MET A 176 -10.74 -11.69 -30.28
CA MET A 176 -10.16 -10.66 -31.17
C MET A 176 -9.28 -9.64 -30.44
N ARG A 177 -9.15 -9.68 -29.11
CA ARG A 177 -8.42 -8.66 -28.34
C ARG A 177 -7.47 -9.28 -27.35
N THR A 178 -6.21 -8.93 -27.49
CA THR A 178 -5.14 -9.32 -26.60
C THR A 178 -4.55 -8.08 -25.96
N LEU A 179 -4.57 -8.03 -24.63
CA LEU A 179 -3.91 -6.97 -23.86
C LEU A 179 -2.56 -7.45 -23.33
N HIS A 180 -1.54 -6.64 -23.56
CA HIS A 180 -0.25 -6.84 -22.94
C HIS A 180 -0.29 -6.29 -21.52
N VAL A 181 -0.04 -7.14 -20.52
CA VAL A 181 -0.12 -6.79 -19.10
C VAL A 181 1.06 -7.37 -18.33
N SER A 182 1.40 -6.80 -17.20
CA SER A 182 2.37 -7.37 -16.28
C SER A 182 1.70 -7.81 -14.99
N TYR A 183 1.92 -9.07 -14.60
CA TYR A 183 1.57 -9.59 -13.29
C TYR A 183 2.79 -9.52 -12.40
N VAL A 184 2.70 -8.79 -11.33
CA VAL A 184 3.82 -8.64 -10.40
C VAL A 184 3.33 -8.86 -8.98
N ASP A 185 3.95 -9.81 -8.29
CA ASP A 185 3.71 -10.06 -6.87
C ASP A 185 4.94 -9.63 -6.06
N ALA A 186 5.00 -8.34 -5.80
CA ALA A 186 6.02 -7.73 -4.96
C ALA A 186 5.33 -6.80 -3.97
N THR A 187 5.18 -7.22 -2.73
CA THR A 187 4.44 -6.54 -1.65
C THR A 187 2.91 -6.70 -1.67
N ASN A 188 2.29 -6.67 -2.83
CA ASN A 188 0.88 -7.04 -3.05
C ASN A 188 0.71 -7.42 -4.53
N PRO A 189 0.06 -8.54 -4.84
CA PRO A 189 -0.23 -8.91 -6.22
C PRO A 189 -0.89 -7.76 -6.97
N THR A 190 -0.30 -7.35 -8.10
CA THR A 190 -0.77 -6.20 -8.89
C THR A 190 -0.68 -6.53 -10.38
N ILE A 191 -1.74 -6.17 -11.11
CA ILE A 191 -1.81 -6.25 -12.56
C ILE A 191 -1.56 -4.84 -13.11
N PHE A 192 -0.52 -4.68 -13.89
CA PHE A 192 -0.23 -3.45 -14.61
C PHE A 192 -0.72 -3.55 -16.05
N VAL A 193 -1.49 -2.54 -16.49
CA VAL A 193 -2.03 -2.44 -17.84
C VAL A 193 -1.64 -1.10 -18.46
N GLY A 194 -1.32 -1.07 -19.76
CA GLY A 194 -0.96 0.15 -20.47
C GLY A 194 -2.18 0.97 -20.86
N SER A 195 -2.18 2.29 -20.59
CA SER A 195 -3.27 3.18 -20.98
C SER A 195 -3.44 3.27 -22.50
N THR A 196 -2.37 3.22 -23.27
CA THR A 196 -2.40 3.30 -24.73
C THR A 196 -3.25 2.20 -25.33
N GLN A 197 -3.05 0.94 -24.93
CA GLN A 197 -3.84 -0.18 -25.42
C GLN A 197 -5.31 -0.12 -24.98
N LEU A 198 -5.56 0.33 -23.74
CA LEU A 198 -6.92 0.50 -23.28
C LEU A 198 -7.65 1.63 -24.01
N SER A 199 -6.95 2.71 -24.38
CA SER A 199 -7.53 3.85 -25.09
C SER A 199 -7.99 3.53 -26.51
N GLU A 200 -7.56 2.42 -27.10
CA GLU A 200 -8.04 1.96 -28.40
C GLU A 200 -9.53 1.60 -28.41
N PHE A 201 -10.12 1.30 -27.24
CA PHE A 201 -11.50 0.85 -27.13
C PHE A 201 -12.27 1.41 -25.93
N LEU A 202 -11.62 2.20 -25.05
CA LEU A 202 -12.22 2.84 -23.88
C LEU A 202 -11.87 4.32 -23.81
N SER A 203 -12.80 5.13 -23.38
CA SER A 203 -12.55 6.55 -23.02
C SER A 203 -12.43 6.67 -21.51
N PHE A 204 -11.28 7.16 -21.03
CA PHE A 204 -10.98 7.24 -19.59
C PHE A 204 -11.35 8.57 -18.95
N ASP A 205 -11.54 9.64 -19.72
CA ASP A 205 -11.66 11.00 -19.19
C ASP A 205 -12.80 11.12 -18.17
N GLU A 206 -13.97 10.59 -18.50
CA GLU A 206 -15.13 10.61 -17.62
C GLU A 206 -14.94 9.70 -16.39
N TYR A 207 -14.28 8.56 -16.55
CA TYR A 207 -13.99 7.65 -15.45
C TYR A 207 -13.00 8.26 -14.46
N VAL A 208 -11.93 8.86 -14.96
CA VAL A 208 -10.93 9.55 -14.12
C VAL A 208 -11.53 10.77 -13.44
N ALA A 209 -12.47 11.48 -14.10
CA ALA A 209 -13.22 12.58 -13.50
C ALA A 209 -14.24 12.15 -12.44
N GLY A 210 -14.44 10.82 -12.25
CA GLY A 210 -15.38 10.28 -11.28
C GLY A 210 -16.86 10.38 -11.70
N SER A 211 -17.10 10.45 -13.02
CA SER A 211 -18.45 10.42 -13.58
C SER A 211 -19.15 9.07 -13.35
N SER A 212 -20.47 9.08 -13.25
CA SER A 212 -21.33 7.89 -13.25
C SER A 212 -21.97 7.60 -14.61
N SER A 213 -21.37 8.10 -15.69
CA SER A 213 -21.85 7.86 -17.04
C SER A 213 -21.77 6.39 -17.46
N ALA A 214 -22.51 6.03 -18.51
CA ALA A 214 -22.42 4.70 -19.11
C ALA A 214 -20.99 4.38 -19.63
N ALA A 215 -20.26 5.38 -20.12
CA ALA A 215 -18.88 5.23 -20.55
C ALA A 215 -17.96 4.91 -19.35
N ALA A 216 -18.09 5.64 -18.24
CA ALA A 216 -17.32 5.39 -17.03
C ALA A 216 -17.65 4.02 -16.41
N THR A 217 -18.92 3.60 -16.41
CA THR A 217 -19.33 2.26 -15.95
C THR A 217 -18.67 1.17 -16.79
N ARG A 218 -18.69 1.32 -18.12
CA ARG A 218 -18.03 0.37 -19.02
C ARG A 218 -16.53 0.25 -18.76
N VAL A 219 -15.83 1.35 -18.47
CA VAL A 219 -14.40 1.33 -18.08
C VAL A 219 -14.23 0.50 -16.79
N SER A 220 -15.07 0.74 -15.78
CA SER A 220 -15.03 0.00 -14.51
C SER A 220 -15.22 -1.50 -14.73
N ASP A 221 -16.21 -1.90 -15.51
CA ASP A 221 -16.53 -3.31 -15.80
C ASP A 221 -15.38 -4.02 -16.52
N VAL A 222 -14.77 -3.35 -17.50
CA VAL A 222 -13.62 -3.89 -18.23
C VAL A 222 -12.40 -4.04 -17.32
N LEU A 223 -12.10 -3.05 -16.48
CA LEU A 223 -10.99 -3.12 -15.54
C LEU A 223 -11.21 -4.24 -14.50
N GLU A 224 -12.43 -4.44 -14.03
CA GLU A 224 -12.75 -5.55 -13.13
C GLU A 224 -12.61 -6.91 -13.84
N LEU A 225 -13.02 -7.03 -15.10
CA LEU A 225 -12.81 -8.24 -15.89
C LEU A 225 -11.32 -8.55 -16.06
N ILE A 226 -10.47 -7.53 -16.33
CA ILE A 226 -9.02 -7.68 -16.40
C ILE A 226 -8.47 -8.15 -15.05
N ARG A 227 -8.95 -7.57 -13.94
CA ARG A 227 -8.53 -7.96 -12.59
C ARG A 227 -8.86 -9.43 -12.30
N GLN A 228 -10.09 -9.88 -12.60
CA GLN A 228 -10.53 -11.26 -12.40
C GLN A 228 -9.71 -12.25 -13.22
N ARG A 229 -9.52 -11.97 -14.52
CA ARG A 229 -8.69 -12.80 -15.41
C ARG A 229 -7.22 -12.85 -14.95
N GLY A 230 -6.72 -11.73 -14.45
CA GLY A 230 -5.39 -11.69 -13.87
C GLY A 230 -5.29 -12.47 -12.56
N ALA A 231 -6.30 -12.41 -11.69
CA ALA A 231 -6.37 -13.22 -10.48
C ALA A 231 -6.25 -14.72 -10.80
N GLU A 232 -7.03 -15.21 -11.76
CA GLU A 232 -6.96 -16.60 -12.25
C GLU A 232 -5.54 -16.97 -12.71
N LYS A 233 -4.89 -16.08 -13.49
CA LYS A 233 -3.51 -16.30 -13.99
C LYS A 233 -2.46 -16.27 -12.88
N MET A 234 -2.71 -15.55 -11.80
CA MET A 234 -1.83 -15.48 -10.62
C MET A 234 -2.14 -16.58 -9.59
N GLY A 235 -3.14 -17.44 -9.83
CA GLY A 235 -3.58 -18.46 -8.88
C GLY A 235 -4.31 -17.91 -7.65
N LEU A 236 -4.93 -16.73 -7.80
CA LEU A 236 -5.67 -16.03 -6.74
C LEU A 236 -7.19 -16.20 -6.97
N ASP A 237 -7.97 -15.97 -5.92
CA ASP A 237 -9.43 -15.96 -6.00
C ASP A 237 -9.94 -14.74 -6.80
N PRO A 238 -10.57 -14.93 -7.98
CA PRO A 238 -11.09 -13.85 -8.80
C PRO A 238 -12.25 -13.08 -8.14
N SER A 239 -12.94 -13.67 -7.16
CA SER A 239 -14.01 -12.99 -6.42
C SER A 239 -13.49 -12.04 -5.34
N ALA A 240 -12.25 -12.22 -4.88
CA ALA A 240 -11.63 -11.38 -3.87
C ALA A 240 -11.22 -10.02 -4.44
N GLN A 241 -11.96 -8.95 -4.13
CA GLN A 241 -11.66 -7.60 -4.65
C GLN A 241 -10.42 -6.93 -4.04
N ALA A 242 -9.95 -7.42 -2.90
CA ALA A 242 -8.77 -6.87 -2.23
C ALA A 242 -7.47 -7.19 -2.99
N GLN A 243 -7.42 -8.35 -3.66
CA GLN A 243 -6.26 -8.87 -4.41
C GLN A 243 -6.70 -9.65 -5.66
N PRO A 244 -5.93 -9.59 -6.77
CA PRO A 244 -4.85 -8.63 -7.02
C PRO A 244 -5.38 -7.21 -7.16
N LYS A 245 -4.50 -6.22 -7.00
CA LYS A 245 -4.78 -4.83 -7.39
C LYS A 245 -4.65 -4.70 -8.91
N ILE A 246 -5.26 -3.66 -9.47
CA ILE A 246 -5.05 -3.29 -10.87
C ILE A 246 -4.61 -1.83 -10.94
N ALA A 247 -3.63 -1.55 -11.81
CA ALA A 247 -3.13 -0.21 -12.04
C ALA A 247 -2.88 0.05 -13.53
N ILE A 248 -3.36 1.20 -14.01
CA ILE A 248 -3.18 1.68 -15.36
C ILE A 248 -1.91 2.52 -15.36
N LEU A 249 -0.96 2.18 -16.24
CA LEU A 249 0.29 2.90 -16.45
C LEU A 249 0.23 3.73 -17.73
N SER A 250 0.70 4.97 -17.65
CA SER A 250 0.82 5.87 -18.79
C SER A 250 2.22 6.46 -18.86
N ALA A 251 2.70 6.71 -20.07
CA ALA A 251 3.89 7.52 -20.25
C ALA A 251 3.65 8.95 -19.73
N PRO A 252 4.66 9.59 -19.11
CA PRO A 252 4.56 10.98 -18.69
C PRO A 252 4.50 11.92 -19.89
N ASP A 253 3.74 13.01 -19.79
CA ASP A 253 3.75 14.08 -20.76
C ASP A 253 4.99 15.00 -20.61
N LYS A 254 5.14 16.01 -21.50
CA LYS A 254 6.28 16.92 -21.45
C LYS A 254 6.36 17.72 -20.14
N ALA A 255 5.22 18.09 -19.56
CA ALA A 255 5.17 18.83 -18.28
C ALA A 255 5.53 17.92 -17.11
N ASP A 256 5.12 16.68 -17.16
CA ASP A 256 5.49 15.64 -16.20
C ASP A 256 6.98 15.32 -16.26
N MET A 257 7.52 15.14 -17.47
CA MET A 257 8.95 14.90 -17.68
C MET A 257 9.81 16.06 -17.13
N ALA A 258 9.34 17.31 -17.28
CA ALA A 258 10.02 18.48 -16.72
C ALA A 258 10.06 18.48 -15.20
N GLN A 259 9.14 17.76 -14.52
CA GLN A 259 9.13 17.53 -13.09
C GLN A 259 9.90 16.25 -12.66
N GLY A 260 10.51 15.59 -13.63
CA GLY A 260 11.27 14.37 -13.44
C GLY A 260 10.40 13.13 -13.27
N VAL A 261 9.13 13.14 -13.68
CA VAL A 261 8.24 11.97 -13.63
C VAL A 261 8.71 10.92 -14.63
N ASP A 262 8.77 9.67 -14.18
CA ASP A 262 9.15 8.52 -15.00
C ASP A 262 7.91 7.73 -15.47
N VAL A 263 6.81 7.75 -14.71
CA VAL A 263 5.56 7.05 -15.04
C VAL A 263 4.36 7.71 -14.36
N VAL A 264 3.21 7.71 -15.04
CA VAL A 264 1.91 8.13 -14.45
C VAL A 264 1.10 6.88 -14.12
N VAL A 265 0.49 6.84 -12.93
CA VAL A 265 -0.26 5.69 -12.46
C VAL A 265 -1.67 6.07 -11.98
N HIS A 266 -2.67 5.30 -12.43
CA HIS A 266 -4.04 5.31 -11.91
C HIS A 266 -4.36 3.91 -11.39
N ALA A 267 -4.45 3.75 -10.07
CA ALA A 267 -4.66 2.47 -9.43
C ALA A 267 -6.09 2.35 -8.87
N LEU A 268 -6.64 1.15 -8.90
CA LEU A 268 -7.92 0.83 -8.30
C LEU A 268 -7.71 0.08 -6.97
N SER A 269 -8.62 0.30 -6.04
CA SER A 269 -8.72 -0.44 -4.80
C SER A 269 -10.18 -0.76 -4.54
N MET A 270 -10.52 -2.04 -4.43
CA MET A 270 -11.91 -2.50 -4.24
C MET A 270 -12.84 -1.96 -5.36
N GLY A 271 -12.43 -2.07 -6.61
CA GLY A 271 -13.20 -1.62 -7.77
C GLY A 271 -13.31 -0.10 -7.96
N VAL A 272 -12.72 0.72 -7.07
CA VAL A 272 -12.81 2.18 -7.09
C VAL A 272 -11.46 2.81 -7.38
N MET A 273 -11.44 3.85 -8.24
CA MET A 273 -10.25 4.65 -8.53
C MET A 273 -9.68 5.25 -7.24
N HIS A 274 -8.42 4.96 -6.95
CA HIS A 274 -7.74 5.50 -5.78
C HIS A 274 -7.26 6.93 -6.07
N ARG A 275 -7.61 7.88 -5.20
CA ARG A 275 -7.23 9.30 -5.36
C ARG A 275 -5.72 9.57 -5.20
N ALA A 276 -4.95 8.58 -4.76
CA ALA A 276 -3.50 8.56 -4.77
C ALA A 276 -3.04 7.24 -5.41
N VAL A 277 -1.97 6.64 -4.93
CA VAL A 277 -1.60 5.26 -5.24
C VAL A 277 -1.59 4.43 -3.95
N PRO A 278 -2.26 3.25 -3.90
CA PRO A 278 -2.06 2.32 -2.79
C PRO A 278 -0.57 2.03 -2.64
N MET A 279 -0.03 2.15 -1.42
CA MET A 279 1.43 2.06 -1.24
C MET A 279 2.04 0.76 -1.74
N THR A 280 1.34 -0.35 -1.51
CA THR A 280 1.78 -1.66 -1.99
C THR A 280 1.80 -1.73 -3.52
N VAL A 281 0.90 -1.03 -4.22
CA VAL A 281 0.96 -0.89 -5.69
C VAL A 281 2.16 -0.05 -6.11
N GLY A 282 2.44 1.06 -5.40
CA GLY A 282 3.62 1.89 -5.67
C GLY A 282 4.93 1.10 -5.49
N LEU A 283 5.05 0.36 -4.39
CA LEU A 283 6.20 -0.51 -4.12
C LEU A 283 6.35 -1.62 -5.18
N CYS A 284 5.22 -2.24 -5.55
CA CYS A 284 5.18 -3.25 -6.60
C CYS A 284 5.63 -2.67 -7.95
N LEU A 285 5.22 -1.43 -8.27
CA LEU A 285 5.67 -0.72 -9.47
C LEU A 285 7.16 -0.37 -9.40
N GLY A 286 7.67 0.01 -8.22
CA GLY A 286 9.11 0.23 -8.01
C GLY A 286 9.97 -0.99 -8.31
N VAL A 287 9.47 -2.19 -7.99
CA VAL A 287 10.12 -3.45 -8.39
C VAL A 287 9.94 -3.67 -9.90
N ALA A 288 8.70 -3.59 -10.41
CA ALA A 288 8.40 -3.83 -11.83
C ALA A 288 9.22 -2.94 -12.77
N ALA A 289 9.37 -1.66 -12.43
CA ALA A 289 10.13 -0.69 -13.22
C ALA A 289 11.64 -1.02 -13.37
N ASN A 290 12.14 -1.92 -12.53
CA ASN A 290 13.52 -2.40 -12.58
C ASN A 290 13.64 -3.86 -13.08
N VAL A 291 12.52 -4.49 -13.48
CA VAL A 291 12.50 -5.86 -14.02
C VAL A 291 12.26 -5.78 -15.54
N HIS A 292 13.29 -6.13 -16.31
CA HIS A 292 13.23 -6.13 -17.78
C HIS A 292 12.03 -6.91 -18.33
N GLY A 293 11.32 -6.34 -19.31
CA GLY A 293 10.18 -6.94 -19.98
C GLY A 293 8.84 -6.78 -19.24
N THR A 294 8.79 -5.94 -18.19
CA THR A 294 7.54 -5.50 -17.60
C THR A 294 7.08 -4.18 -18.23
N LEU A 295 5.77 -3.91 -18.25
CA LEU A 295 5.24 -2.62 -18.70
C LEU A 295 5.80 -1.44 -17.90
N GLY A 296 6.01 -1.63 -16.59
CA GLY A 296 6.62 -0.62 -15.74
C GLY A 296 8.04 -0.28 -16.20
N TRP A 297 8.84 -1.29 -16.50
CA TRP A 297 10.20 -1.12 -17.02
C TRP A 297 10.17 -0.43 -18.40
N GLU A 298 9.34 -0.89 -19.34
CA GLU A 298 9.26 -0.33 -20.70
C GLU A 298 8.94 1.17 -20.68
N ILE A 299 7.91 1.57 -19.91
CA ILE A 299 7.48 2.99 -19.82
C ILE A 299 8.58 3.84 -19.16
N VAL A 300 9.18 3.36 -18.09
CA VAL A 300 10.23 4.09 -17.36
C VAL A 300 11.48 4.26 -18.23
N GLN A 301 11.91 3.21 -18.95
CA GLN A 301 13.08 3.31 -19.85
C GLN A 301 12.82 4.33 -20.96
N GLN A 302 11.67 4.27 -21.63
CA GLN A 302 11.29 5.23 -22.66
C GLN A 302 11.28 6.68 -22.16
N ALA A 303 10.73 6.92 -20.95
CA ALA A 303 10.71 8.25 -20.35
C ALA A 303 12.12 8.76 -20.01
N ARG A 304 13.00 7.89 -19.52
CA ARG A 304 14.39 8.23 -19.19
C ARG A 304 15.23 8.50 -20.43
N GLU A 305 15.09 7.69 -21.45
CA GLU A 305 15.75 7.93 -22.77
C GLU A 305 15.33 9.28 -23.34
N ALA A 306 14.04 9.62 -23.29
CA ALA A 306 13.52 10.89 -23.79
C ALA A 306 14.02 12.12 -22.98
N THR A 307 14.38 11.93 -21.71
CA THR A 307 14.82 13.03 -20.82
C THR A 307 16.33 13.03 -20.59
N GLY A 308 17.08 12.04 -21.08
CA GLY A 308 18.52 11.89 -20.84
C GLY A 308 18.87 11.49 -19.38
N LYS A 309 17.89 10.98 -18.62
CA LYS A 309 18.15 10.47 -17.28
C LYS A 309 18.95 9.15 -17.34
N PRO A 310 19.81 8.87 -16.35
CA PRO A 310 20.53 7.61 -16.30
C PRO A 310 19.58 6.41 -16.27
N LEU A 311 19.87 5.43 -17.11
CA LEU A 311 19.23 4.12 -17.04
C LEU A 311 19.78 3.35 -15.84
N GLY A 312 18.90 2.67 -15.07
CA GLY A 312 19.33 1.87 -13.92
C GLY A 312 19.37 2.63 -12.59
N GLU A 313 18.85 3.85 -12.51
CA GLU A 313 18.57 4.45 -11.21
C GLU A 313 17.56 3.60 -10.43
N GLU A 314 17.88 3.28 -9.17
CA GLU A 314 17.04 2.46 -8.31
C GLU A 314 15.67 3.09 -7.99
N MET A 315 15.61 4.43 -7.96
CA MET A 315 14.38 5.17 -7.65
C MET A 315 13.65 5.62 -8.91
N VAL A 316 12.33 5.48 -8.89
CA VAL A 316 11.40 5.84 -9.96
C VAL A 316 10.42 6.86 -9.41
N ARG A 317 10.24 7.99 -10.10
CA ARG A 317 9.28 9.01 -9.73
C ARG A 317 7.93 8.74 -10.39
N ILE A 318 6.95 8.42 -9.57
CA ILE A 318 5.57 8.14 -9.98
C ILE A 318 4.73 9.40 -9.79
N LYS A 319 3.95 9.78 -10.83
CA LYS A 319 2.82 10.71 -10.69
C LYS A 319 1.54 9.92 -10.48
N HIS A 320 0.73 10.34 -9.52
CA HIS A 320 -0.62 9.82 -9.26
C HIS A 320 -1.61 10.99 -9.06
N PRO A 321 -2.94 10.78 -9.01
CA PRO A 321 -3.92 11.88 -9.00
C PRO A 321 -3.72 12.94 -7.91
N SER A 322 -3.09 12.61 -6.78
CA SER A 322 -2.84 13.57 -5.67
C SER A 322 -1.40 14.07 -5.58
N GLY A 323 -0.52 13.78 -6.54
CA GLY A 323 0.85 14.28 -6.54
C GLY A 323 1.92 13.27 -6.94
N LEU A 324 3.10 13.40 -6.37
CA LEU A 324 4.30 12.64 -6.72
C LEU A 324 4.73 11.71 -5.57
N VAL A 325 5.35 10.60 -5.92
CA VAL A 325 6.01 9.70 -4.98
C VAL A 325 7.21 9.04 -5.63
N ASP A 326 8.30 8.93 -4.88
CA ASP A 326 9.48 8.19 -5.31
C ASP A 326 9.42 6.77 -4.70
N VAL A 327 9.56 5.76 -5.56
CA VAL A 327 9.59 4.35 -5.23
C VAL A 327 10.80 3.69 -5.88
N GLY A 328 11.21 2.53 -5.40
CA GLY A 328 12.36 1.83 -6.00
C GLY A 328 12.47 0.41 -5.49
N ALA A 329 13.54 -0.26 -5.90
CA ALA A 329 13.88 -1.60 -5.44
C ALA A 329 15.39 -1.80 -5.40
N GLU A 330 15.84 -2.72 -4.56
CA GLU A 330 17.18 -3.29 -4.61
C GLU A 330 17.08 -4.74 -5.05
N PHE A 331 18.10 -5.20 -5.76
CA PHE A 331 18.19 -6.56 -6.25
C PHE A 331 19.47 -7.23 -5.75
N PHE A 332 19.42 -8.54 -5.60
CA PHE A 332 20.61 -9.37 -5.46
C PHE A 332 21.31 -9.52 -6.82
N GLU A 333 22.54 -10.01 -6.83
CA GLU A 333 23.33 -10.25 -8.05
C GLU A 333 22.65 -11.24 -9.02
N ASP A 334 21.84 -12.15 -8.50
CA ASP A 334 21.05 -13.11 -9.28
C ASP A 334 19.78 -12.52 -9.93
N GLY A 335 19.53 -11.22 -9.74
CA GLY A 335 18.37 -10.50 -10.27
C GLY A 335 17.08 -10.70 -9.46
N THR A 336 17.14 -11.40 -8.32
CA THR A 336 15.99 -11.46 -7.41
C THR A 336 15.85 -10.17 -6.61
N ALA A 337 14.62 -9.67 -6.41
CA ALA A 337 14.41 -8.46 -5.63
C ALA A 337 14.75 -8.70 -4.16
N LYS A 338 15.66 -7.88 -3.64
CA LYS A 338 16.06 -7.86 -2.25
C LYS A 338 15.12 -7.02 -1.42
N SER A 339 14.75 -5.85 -1.91
CA SER A 339 13.88 -4.91 -1.21
C SER A 339 13.09 -4.04 -2.17
N ALA A 340 11.91 -3.58 -1.73
CA ALA A 340 11.18 -2.50 -2.36
C ALA A 340 11.22 -1.26 -1.45
N LYS A 341 11.46 -0.08 -2.04
CA LYS A 341 11.68 1.18 -1.32
C LYS A 341 10.60 2.19 -1.62
N VAL A 342 10.24 3.01 -0.62
CA VAL A 342 9.37 4.16 -0.80
C VAL A 342 9.69 5.24 0.22
N VAL A 343 9.62 6.48 -0.22
CA VAL A 343 9.66 7.63 0.67
C VAL A 343 8.25 7.98 1.14
N ARG A 344 8.05 8.08 2.47
CA ARG A 344 6.76 8.44 3.05
C ARG A 344 6.89 9.41 4.20
N THR A 345 5.88 10.27 4.34
CA THR A 345 5.72 11.13 5.50
C THR A 345 4.79 10.49 6.51
N GLY A 346 5.10 10.65 7.79
CA GLY A 346 4.27 10.22 8.90
C GLY A 346 3.91 11.37 9.84
N ARG A 347 2.88 11.20 10.67
CA ARG A 347 2.52 12.15 11.72
C ARG A 347 1.80 11.44 12.87
N ARG A 348 2.21 11.77 14.10
CA ARG A 348 1.42 11.47 15.29
C ARG A 348 0.23 12.42 15.35
N LEU A 349 -0.98 11.90 15.43
CA LEU A 349 -2.20 12.71 15.47
C LEU A 349 -2.75 12.81 16.89
N MET A 350 -2.78 11.67 17.62
CA MET A 350 -3.26 11.61 19.00
C MET A 350 -2.67 10.38 19.69
N LYS A 351 -2.41 10.49 20.99
CA LYS A 351 -2.17 9.36 21.91
C LYS A 351 -3.09 9.49 23.10
N GLY A 352 -3.72 8.40 23.52
CA GLY A 352 -4.65 8.41 24.61
C GLY A 352 -5.43 7.10 24.73
N VAL A 353 -6.74 7.21 24.85
CA VAL A 353 -7.63 6.05 24.90
C VAL A 353 -8.73 6.19 23.85
N VAL A 354 -9.27 5.05 23.41
CA VAL A 354 -10.40 4.99 22.48
C VAL A 354 -11.53 4.16 23.10
N TRP A 355 -12.75 4.64 22.92
CA TRP A 355 -13.98 3.94 23.28
C TRP A 355 -14.49 3.07 22.12
N TRP A 356 -15.18 1.99 22.45
CA TRP A 356 -15.70 1.05 21.44
C TRP A 356 -17.07 0.50 21.83
#